data_7fc77c4a7fd1a94a72735b56b1678c87
#
_entry.id   7fc77c4a7fd1a94a72735b56b1678c87
#
_cell.length_a   1.000
_cell.length_b   1.000
_cell.length_c   1.000
_cell.angle_alpha   90.00
_cell.angle_beta   90.00
_cell.angle_gamma   90.00
#
_symmetry.space_group_name_H-M   'P 1'
#
loop_
_entity.id
_entity.type
_entity.pdbx_description
1 polymer ?
#
loop_
_entity_poly.entity_id
_entity_poly.type
_entity_poly.pdbx_seq_one_letter_code
_entity_poly.pdbx_strand_id
1 'polypeptide(L)'
;MATTATSRVDQETAFTPTLFLAFELGVHTWQLGCTPGAAQRPRERQVPAGDGQAVLEEIRRAQSRFGFPEEARVVSCYAAGRDGFWLHRFLVSQGRENAVVDSASLEVNRRDRRAKTDRLDVPKLLTMLLRHAAGEKKVWSGVRGPSVADEDRRQLHRELLTTKRDRTRVIKRIKGRLAGSGMRLGLHGDVETQLEEVHQWDGTPLPAAWRARLKREWQKVQPLTEQIGSLEAERHVALRTSEKWVLEQVRQ
;
A
#
# COMPACT_ATOMS: atom_id res chain seq x y z
N MET A 1 -5.29 66.09 -32.18
CA MET A 1 -4.36 65.22 -31.45
C MET A 1 -5.17 64.48 -30.39
N ALA A 2 -5.51 63.22 -30.64
CA ALA A 2 -6.28 62.42 -29.71
C ALA A 2 -5.30 61.45 -29.00
N THR A 3 -5.21 61.59 -27.69
CA THR A 3 -4.37 60.76 -26.84
C THR A 3 -5.17 59.50 -26.45
N THR A 4 -4.75 58.36 -26.99
CA THR A 4 -5.36 57.07 -26.68
C THR A 4 -4.79 56.58 -25.35
N ALA A 5 -5.63 56.57 -24.33
CA ALA A 5 -5.31 55.96 -23.03
C ALA A 5 -5.42 54.44 -23.18
N THR A 6 -4.29 53.74 -23.10
CA THR A 6 -4.20 52.29 -23.06
C THR A 6 -4.53 51.85 -21.61
N SER A 7 -5.74 51.33 -21.40
CA SER A 7 -6.12 50.70 -20.17
C SER A 7 -5.38 49.36 -20.03
N ARG A 8 -4.38 49.30 -19.12
CA ARG A 8 -3.84 48.05 -18.61
C ARG A 8 -4.94 47.37 -17.83
N VAL A 9 -5.45 46.29 -18.37
CA VAL A 9 -6.25 45.33 -17.61
C VAL A 9 -5.28 44.57 -16.74
N ASP A 10 -5.20 44.95 -15.46
CA ASP A 10 -4.56 44.14 -14.42
C ASP A 10 -5.37 42.86 -14.26
N GLN A 11 -4.92 41.77 -14.88
CA GLN A 11 -5.36 40.42 -14.50
C GLN A 11 -4.77 40.13 -13.10
N GLU A 12 -5.47 40.56 -12.07
CA GLU A 12 -5.31 39.98 -10.75
C GLU A 12 -5.64 38.51 -10.89
N THR A 13 -4.61 37.66 -10.98
CA THR A 13 -4.74 36.22 -10.76
C THR A 13 -5.17 36.06 -9.31
N ALA A 14 -6.47 35.87 -9.09
CA ALA A 14 -7.05 35.68 -7.77
C ALA A 14 -6.30 34.51 -7.09
N PHE A 15 -5.44 34.86 -6.13
CA PHE A 15 -4.68 33.89 -5.35
C PHE A 15 -5.68 33.06 -4.52
N THR A 16 -6.01 31.88 -4.98
CA THR A 16 -6.88 30.97 -4.22
C THR A 16 -6.09 30.44 -3.02
N PRO A 17 -6.50 30.81 -1.78
CA PRO A 17 -5.79 30.35 -0.60
C PRO A 17 -5.80 28.84 -0.54
N THR A 18 -4.61 28.25 -0.48
CA THR A 18 -4.43 26.79 -0.53
C THR A 18 -3.74 26.32 0.73
N LEU A 19 -4.37 25.35 1.42
CA LEU A 19 -3.77 24.63 2.53
C LEU A 19 -3.08 23.38 2.02
N PHE A 20 -1.77 23.27 2.27
CA PHE A 20 -1.00 22.07 1.96
C PHE A 20 -0.92 21.17 3.19
N LEU A 21 -1.10 19.86 2.98
CA LEU A 21 -1.19 18.86 4.04
C LEU A 21 -0.39 17.61 3.65
N ALA A 22 0.47 17.14 4.53
CA ALA A 22 1.15 15.88 4.36
C ALA A 22 0.85 14.94 5.53
N PHE A 23 0.74 13.63 5.24
CA PHE A 23 0.49 12.61 6.25
C PHE A 23 1.63 11.61 6.33
N GLU A 24 2.01 11.25 7.55
CA GLU A 24 2.74 10.04 7.86
C GLU A 24 1.79 9.06 8.55
N LEU A 25 1.52 7.92 7.89
CA LEU A 25 0.52 6.95 8.33
C LEU A 25 1.16 5.88 9.23
N GLY A 26 1.11 6.10 10.54
CA GLY A 26 1.54 5.14 11.55
C GLY A 26 0.49 4.08 11.86
N VAL A 27 0.86 3.08 12.66
CA VAL A 27 -0.04 1.96 13.04
C VAL A 27 -1.16 2.42 13.98
N HIS A 28 -0.83 3.27 14.94
CA HIS A 28 -1.75 3.69 16.00
C HIS A 28 -2.14 5.16 15.87
N THR A 29 -1.23 5.98 15.36
CA THR A 29 -1.44 7.40 15.17
C THR A 29 -0.89 7.84 13.83
N TRP A 30 -1.56 8.78 13.19
CA TRP A 30 -1.08 9.48 12.01
C TRP A 30 -0.54 10.85 12.39
N GLN A 31 0.59 11.22 11.78
CA GLN A 31 1.12 12.57 11.90
C GLN A 31 0.68 13.39 10.70
N LEU A 32 0.21 14.59 10.95
CA LEU A 32 -0.24 15.55 9.97
C LEU A 32 0.61 16.81 10.05
N GLY A 33 1.11 17.28 8.92
CA GLY A 33 1.74 18.60 8.80
C GLY A 33 0.93 19.47 7.86
N CYS A 34 0.60 20.69 8.29
CA CYS A 34 -0.17 21.65 7.52
C CYS A 34 0.61 22.97 7.37
N THR A 35 0.57 23.57 6.17
CA THR A 35 1.13 24.90 5.91
C THR A 35 0.37 25.61 4.81
N PRO A 36 0.26 26.95 4.82
CA PRO A 36 -0.22 27.74 3.70
C PRO A 36 0.85 27.98 2.62
N GLY A 37 2.11 27.64 2.89
CA GLY A 37 3.22 27.83 1.95
C GLY A 37 4.58 27.72 2.60
N ALA A 38 5.64 27.83 1.81
CA ALA A 38 7.03 27.64 2.23
C ALA A 38 7.54 28.68 3.25
N ALA A 39 6.94 29.88 3.27
CA ALA A 39 7.36 30.97 4.17
C ALA A 39 6.89 30.81 5.61
N GLN A 40 5.99 29.86 5.90
CA GLN A 40 5.42 29.67 7.23
C GLN A 40 5.83 28.32 7.81
N ARG A 41 6.09 28.32 9.12
CA ARG A 41 6.41 27.10 9.85
C ARG A 41 5.20 26.16 9.82
N PRO A 42 5.37 24.88 9.42
CA PRO A 42 4.30 23.90 9.43
C PRO A 42 3.68 23.72 10.83
N ARG A 43 2.38 23.53 10.86
CA ARG A 43 1.67 23.04 12.03
C ARG A 43 1.66 21.52 12.00
N GLU A 44 2.23 20.88 12.98
CA GLU A 44 2.19 19.43 13.12
C GLU A 44 1.17 19.00 14.18
N ARG A 45 0.44 17.92 13.91
CA ARG A 45 -0.57 17.33 14.79
C ARG A 45 -0.58 15.82 14.63
N GLN A 46 -1.14 15.15 15.63
CA GLN A 46 -1.39 13.73 15.60
C GLN A 46 -2.89 13.46 15.73
N VAL A 47 -3.37 12.48 14.97
CA VAL A 47 -4.73 11.95 15.06
C VAL A 47 -4.69 10.44 15.20
N PRO A 48 -5.73 9.80 15.76
CA PRO A 48 -5.83 8.35 15.76
C PRO A 48 -5.76 7.78 14.33
N ALA A 49 -5.07 6.66 14.14
CA ALA A 49 -5.00 6.01 12.85
C ALA A 49 -6.39 5.53 12.42
N GLY A 50 -6.76 5.78 11.17
CA GLY A 50 -8.06 5.38 10.62
C GLY A 50 -9.21 6.34 10.91
N ASP A 51 -9.02 7.37 11.71
CA ASP A 51 -10.06 8.35 12.05
C ASP A 51 -10.12 9.49 11.01
N GLY A 52 -10.94 9.30 9.96
CA GLY A 52 -11.13 10.31 8.92
C GLY A 52 -11.83 11.57 9.46
N GLN A 53 -12.70 11.47 10.48
CA GLN A 53 -13.36 12.64 11.05
C GLN A 53 -12.38 13.52 11.83
N ALA A 54 -11.49 12.91 12.61
CA ALA A 54 -10.42 13.65 13.28
C ALA A 54 -9.50 14.36 12.26
N VAL A 55 -9.23 13.73 11.10
CA VAL A 55 -8.50 14.38 10.00
C VAL A 55 -9.23 15.62 9.48
N LEU A 56 -10.52 15.53 9.20
CA LEU A 56 -11.32 16.69 8.73
C LEU A 56 -11.38 17.81 9.77
N GLU A 57 -11.47 17.45 11.04
CA GLU A 57 -11.47 18.44 12.13
C GLU A 57 -10.11 19.18 12.20
N GLU A 58 -9.00 18.47 12.07
CA GLU A 58 -7.67 19.10 12.05
C GLU A 58 -7.46 19.96 10.79
N ILE A 59 -8.04 19.60 9.66
CA ILE A 59 -8.05 20.47 8.46
C ILE A 59 -8.79 21.78 8.76
N ARG A 60 -10.00 21.72 9.33
CA ARG A 60 -10.77 22.92 9.70
C ARG A 60 -10.02 23.79 10.71
N ARG A 61 -9.43 23.18 11.73
CA ARG A 61 -8.59 23.90 12.72
C ARG A 61 -7.37 24.57 12.07
N ALA A 62 -6.75 23.93 11.07
CA ALA A 62 -5.66 24.50 10.33
C ALA A 62 -6.11 25.67 9.45
N GLN A 63 -7.24 25.53 8.75
CA GLN A 63 -7.83 26.61 7.96
C GLN A 63 -8.13 27.84 8.83
N SER A 64 -8.83 27.64 9.95
CA SER A 64 -9.13 28.72 10.91
C SER A 64 -7.86 29.41 11.44
N ARG A 65 -6.82 28.62 11.80
CA ARG A 65 -5.55 29.16 12.31
C ARG A 65 -4.82 30.03 11.29
N PHE A 66 -4.88 29.67 10.02
CA PHE A 66 -4.23 30.42 8.94
C PHE A 66 -5.13 31.50 8.32
N GLY A 67 -6.33 31.71 8.86
CA GLY A 67 -7.28 32.70 8.38
C GLY A 67 -7.91 32.33 7.03
N PHE A 68 -7.99 31.05 6.71
CA PHE A 68 -8.59 30.57 5.47
C PHE A 68 -10.08 30.28 5.64
N PRO A 69 -10.91 30.53 4.62
CA PRO A 69 -12.31 30.11 4.62
C PRO A 69 -12.41 28.57 4.59
N GLU A 70 -13.55 28.03 4.98
CA GLU A 70 -13.77 26.58 5.03
C GLU A 70 -13.70 25.94 3.64
N GLU A 71 -14.05 26.70 2.60
CA GLU A 71 -14.03 26.32 1.19
C GLU A 71 -12.63 26.45 0.56
N ALA A 72 -11.64 26.93 1.31
CA ALA A 72 -10.28 27.06 0.80
C ALA A 72 -9.77 25.71 0.25
N ARG A 73 -9.05 25.80 -0.86
CA ARG A 73 -8.44 24.63 -1.51
C ARG A 73 -7.52 23.88 -0.53
N VAL A 74 -7.68 22.57 -0.46
CA VAL A 74 -6.80 21.69 0.34
C VAL A 74 -6.14 20.71 -0.59
N VAL A 75 -4.80 20.73 -0.61
CA VAL A 75 -3.97 19.81 -1.39
C VAL A 75 -3.15 18.97 -0.43
N SER A 76 -3.26 17.68 -0.54
CA SER A 76 -2.64 16.75 0.41
C SER A 76 -1.83 15.66 -0.27
N CYS A 77 -0.91 15.04 0.49
CA CYS A 77 -0.19 13.85 0.02
C CYS A 77 0.15 12.90 1.18
N TYR A 78 0.34 11.62 0.83
CA TYR A 78 0.96 10.63 1.69
C TYR A 78 1.70 9.58 0.85
N ALA A 79 2.67 8.89 1.46
CA ALA A 79 3.38 7.80 0.80
C ALA A 79 2.54 6.53 0.75
N ALA A 80 2.48 5.88 -0.41
CA ALA A 80 1.81 4.60 -0.58
C ALA A 80 2.40 3.56 0.38
N GLY A 81 1.55 2.84 1.09
CA GLY A 81 1.96 1.90 2.12
C GLY A 81 0.85 0.92 2.50
N ARG A 82 0.92 0.42 3.73
CA ARG A 82 0.00 -0.58 4.30
C ARG A 82 -1.45 -0.12 4.33
N ASP A 83 -1.70 1.15 4.58
CA ASP A 83 -3.06 1.68 4.78
C ASP A 83 -3.87 1.78 3.47
N GLY A 84 -3.25 1.44 2.31
CA GLY A 84 -3.93 1.38 1.03
C GLY A 84 -4.38 2.75 0.50
N PHE A 85 -5.54 2.77 -0.18
CA PHE A 85 -6.04 3.95 -0.88
C PHE A 85 -7.35 4.50 -0.30
N TRP A 86 -7.83 3.96 0.80
CA TRP A 86 -9.11 4.39 1.38
C TRP A 86 -9.07 5.86 1.84
N LEU A 87 -7.96 6.31 2.43
CA LEU A 87 -7.78 7.71 2.85
C LEU A 87 -7.81 8.65 1.63
N HIS A 88 -7.17 8.25 0.52
CA HIS A 88 -7.24 9.00 -0.73
C HIS A 88 -8.70 9.16 -1.20
N ARG A 89 -9.44 8.05 -1.29
CA ARG A 89 -10.85 8.06 -1.70
C ARG A 89 -11.71 8.90 -0.73
N PHE A 90 -11.46 8.77 0.56
CA PHE A 90 -12.14 9.55 1.59
C PHE A 90 -11.91 11.07 1.40
N LEU A 91 -10.66 11.51 1.28
CA LEU A 91 -10.33 12.92 1.09
C LEU A 91 -10.94 13.49 -0.21
N VAL A 92 -10.84 12.72 -1.31
CA VAL A 92 -11.45 13.10 -2.58
C VAL A 92 -12.98 13.20 -2.48
N SER A 93 -13.64 12.28 -1.77
CA SER A 93 -15.09 12.35 -1.55
C SER A 93 -15.51 13.56 -0.70
N GLN A 94 -14.60 14.12 0.08
CA GLN A 94 -14.78 15.36 0.84
C GLN A 94 -14.35 16.62 0.04
N GLY A 95 -14.15 16.51 -1.27
CA GLY A 95 -13.75 17.63 -2.13
C GLY A 95 -12.31 18.10 -1.90
N ARG A 96 -11.45 17.28 -1.29
CA ARG A 96 -10.04 17.62 -1.05
C ARG A 96 -9.14 16.94 -2.08
N GLU A 97 -8.18 17.67 -2.61
CA GLU A 97 -7.19 17.10 -3.53
C GLU A 97 -6.18 16.25 -2.73
N ASN A 98 -5.91 15.04 -3.21
CA ASN A 98 -4.94 14.15 -2.57
C ASN A 98 -4.09 13.39 -3.59
N ALA A 99 -2.78 13.42 -3.39
CA ALA A 99 -1.82 12.63 -4.14
C ALA A 99 -1.30 11.47 -3.28
N VAL A 100 -1.34 10.26 -3.83
CA VAL A 100 -0.63 9.11 -3.25
C VAL A 100 0.71 9.00 -3.95
N VAL A 101 1.79 8.96 -3.18
CA VAL A 101 3.16 9.03 -3.69
C VAL A 101 3.83 7.67 -3.56
N ASP A 102 4.56 7.25 -4.59
CA ASP A 102 5.38 6.04 -4.50
C ASP A 102 6.54 6.27 -3.51
N SER A 103 6.54 5.51 -2.43
CA SER A 103 7.59 5.58 -1.40
C SER A 103 8.99 5.31 -1.96
N ALA A 104 9.11 4.49 -3.02
CA ALA A 104 10.39 4.22 -3.67
C ALA A 104 10.92 5.38 -4.51
N SER A 105 10.05 6.30 -4.93
CA SER A 105 10.42 7.49 -5.71
C SER A 105 10.81 8.69 -4.86
N LEU A 106 10.60 8.62 -3.56
CA LEU A 106 10.92 9.70 -2.64
C LEU A 106 12.44 9.84 -2.48
N GLU A 107 12.94 11.06 -2.56
CA GLU A 107 14.37 11.35 -2.37
C GLU A 107 14.82 10.94 -0.96
N VAL A 108 15.46 9.78 -0.84
CA VAL A 108 16.09 9.34 0.41
C VAL A 108 17.52 9.85 0.43
N ASN A 109 17.87 10.61 1.46
CA ASN A 109 19.24 11.07 1.65
C ASN A 109 20.14 9.84 1.92
N ARG A 110 20.92 9.39 0.93
CA ARG A 110 21.74 8.17 1.00
C ARG A 110 22.77 8.17 2.14
N ARG A 111 23.04 9.32 2.75
CA ARG A 111 23.96 9.46 3.90
C ARG A 111 23.34 9.01 5.22
N ASP A 112 22.01 9.03 5.33
CA ASP A 112 21.28 8.68 6.57
C ASP A 112 20.88 7.19 6.65
N ARG A 113 21.31 6.36 5.71
CA ARG A 113 21.01 4.91 5.64
C ARG A 113 21.40 4.08 6.88
N ARG A 114 22.11 4.66 7.84
CA ARG A 114 22.52 3.99 9.09
C ARG A 114 21.62 4.30 10.29
N ALA A 115 20.70 5.25 10.19
CA ALA A 115 19.68 5.48 11.21
C ALA A 115 18.49 4.54 10.98
N LYS A 116 18.12 3.79 12.00
CA LYS A 116 17.14 2.70 12.04
C LYS A 116 15.67 3.13 11.81
N THR A 117 15.43 4.33 11.29
CA THR A 117 14.09 4.89 11.01
C THR A 117 14.14 5.67 9.69
N ASP A 118 14.04 4.94 8.56
CA ASP A 118 13.69 5.54 7.25
C ASP A 118 12.21 5.99 7.24
N ARG A 119 11.76 6.64 8.30
CA ARG A 119 10.46 7.30 8.29
C ARG A 119 10.62 8.59 7.50
N LEU A 120 9.82 8.71 6.48
CA LEU A 120 9.66 9.96 5.75
C LEU A 120 8.96 10.94 6.68
N ASP A 121 9.73 11.85 7.27
CA ASP A 121 9.19 12.86 8.16
C ASP A 121 8.18 13.74 7.43
N VAL A 122 7.07 14.05 8.09
CA VAL A 122 6.01 14.93 7.60
C VAL A 122 6.56 16.25 7.01
N PRO A 123 7.55 16.93 7.61
CA PRO A 123 8.16 18.14 7.04
C PRO A 123 8.76 17.92 5.65
N LYS A 124 9.38 16.77 5.40
CA LYS A 124 9.98 16.43 4.13
C LYS A 124 8.91 16.20 3.05
N LEU A 125 7.88 15.42 3.36
CA LEU A 125 6.74 15.22 2.46
C LEU A 125 6.06 16.55 2.12
N LEU A 126 5.91 17.43 3.11
CA LEU A 126 5.30 18.73 2.93
C LEU A 126 6.14 19.64 2.02
N THR A 127 7.46 19.64 2.19
CA THR A 127 8.39 20.36 1.31
C THR A 127 8.29 19.84 -0.13
N MET A 128 8.22 18.54 -0.32
CA MET A 128 8.06 17.93 -1.64
C MET A 128 6.69 18.27 -2.25
N LEU A 129 5.63 18.30 -1.47
CA LEU A 129 4.30 18.71 -1.92
C LEU A 129 4.30 20.15 -2.41
N LEU A 130 4.95 21.07 -1.71
CA LEU A 130 5.08 22.47 -2.10
C LEU A 130 5.87 22.62 -3.42
N ARG A 131 6.98 21.89 -3.59
CA ARG A 131 7.77 21.87 -4.83
C ARG A 131 6.92 21.34 -6.00
N HIS A 132 6.17 20.27 -5.77
CA HIS A 132 5.26 19.70 -6.76
C HIS A 132 4.17 20.70 -7.16
N ALA A 133 3.54 21.36 -6.19
CA ALA A 133 2.52 22.38 -6.41
C ALA A 133 3.08 23.63 -7.15
N ALA A 134 4.36 23.93 -6.96
CA ALA A 134 5.07 24.97 -7.71
C ALA A 134 5.43 24.56 -9.16
N GLY A 135 5.03 23.35 -9.61
CA GLY A 135 5.22 22.89 -10.98
C GLY A 135 6.49 22.07 -11.23
N GLU A 136 7.24 21.70 -10.18
CA GLU A 136 8.42 20.85 -10.34
C GLU A 136 8.00 19.40 -10.67
N LYS A 137 8.33 18.94 -11.89
CA LYS A 137 7.83 17.66 -12.43
C LYS A 137 8.50 16.39 -11.88
N LYS A 138 9.70 16.49 -11.30
CA LYS A 138 10.52 15.33 -10.88
C LYS A 138 10.64 15.20 -9.37
N VAL A 139 9.69 15.68 -8.60
CA VAL A 139 9.71 15.60 -7.13
C VAL A 139 9.47 14.17 -6.65
N TRP A 140 8.50 13.50 -7.26
CA TRP A 140 8.10 12.12 -6.97
C TRP A 140 7.36 11.46 -8.13
N SER A 141 7.13 10.16 -8.04
CA SER A 141 6.18 9.44 -8.88
C SER A 141 4.85 9.30 -8.15
N GLY A 142 3.77 9.80 -8.76
CA GLY A 142 2.42 9.61 -8.24
C GLY A 142 1.92 8.19 -8.48
N VAL A 143 1.23 7.62 -7.50
CA VAL A 143 0.52 6.34 -7.65
C VAL A 143 -0.94 6.63 -7.95
N ARG A 144 -1.43 6.12 -9.07
CA ARG A 144 -2.86 6.21 -9.38
C ARG A 144 -3.63 5.34 -8.40
N GLY A 145 -4.54 5.94 -7.63
CA GLY A 145 -5.45 5.21 -6.74
C GLY A 145 -6.29 4.22 -7.55
N PRO A 146 -6.26 2.91 -7.26
CA PRO A 146 -7.11 1.94 -7.92
C PRO A 146 -8.58 2.16 -7.54
N SER A 147 -9.49 1.73 -8.40
CA SER A 147 -10.90 1.57 -8.02
C SER A 147 -11.02 0.53 -6.89
N VAL A 148 -12.15 0.53 -6.18
CA VAL A 148 -12.43 -0.50 -5.15
C VAL A 148 -12.38 -1.90 -5.76
N ALA A 149 -12.96 -2.07 -6.96
CA ALA A 149 -12.94 -3.34 -7.68
C ALA A 149 -11.52 -3.77 -8.13
N ASP A 150 -10.64 -2.81 -8.50
CA ASP A 150 -9.25 -3.14 -8.83
C ASP A 150 -8.45 -3.51 -7.58
N GLU A 151 -8.75 -2.86 -6.46
CA GLU A 151 -8.10 -3.17 -5.19
C GLU A 151 -8.50 -4.57 -4.71
N ASP A 152 -9.77 -4.94 -4.82
CA ASP A 152 -10.29 -6.27 -4.52
C ASP A 152 -9.60 -7.34 -5.37
N ARG A 153 -9.53 -7.15 -6.70
CA ARG A 153 -8.79 -8.06 -7.59
C ARG A 153 -7.32 -8.21 -7.22
N ARG A 154 -6.68 -7.14 -6.74
CA ARG A 154 -5.30 -7.21 -6.24
C ARG A 154 -5.20 -8.01 -4.95
N GLN A 155 -6.18 -7.90 -4.05
CA GLN A 155 -6.20 -8.70 -2.81
C GLN A 155 -6.35 -10.19 -3.10
N LEU A 156 -7.26 -10.58 -3.99
CA LEU A 156 -7.40 -11.96 -4.46
C LEU A 156 -6.07 -12.52 -5.00
N HIS A 157 -5.38 -11.74 -5.84
CA HIS A 157 -4.07 -12.16 -6.36
C HIS A 157 -3.01 -12.28 -5.26
N ARG A 158 -2.96 -11.35 -4.31
CA ARG A 158 -2.03 -11.39 -3.17
C ARG A 158 -2.30 -12.58 -2.26
N GLU A 159 -3.56 -12.88 -1.99
CA GLU A 159 -3.97 -14.06 -1.21
C GLU A 159 -3.49 -15.35 -1.89
N LEU A 160 -3.75 -15.51 -3.19
CA LEU A 160 -3.27 -16.66 -3.95
C LEU A 160 -1.75 -16.83 -3.86
N LEU A 161 -0.99 -15.76 -4.04
CA LEU A 161 0.47 -15.80 -3.93
C LEU A 161 0.94 -16.15 -2.52
N THR A 162 0.29 -15.64 -1.50
CA THR A 162 0.62 -15.92 -0.10
C THR A 162 0.36 -17.38 0.23
N THR A 163 -0.83 -17.89 -0.11
CA THR A 163 -1.20 -19.30 0.10
C THR A 163 -0.25 -20.26 -0.61
N LYS A 164 0.16 -19.95 -1.85
CA LYS A 164 1.18 -20.73 -2.58
C LYS A 164 2.55 -20.71 -1.87
N ARG A 165 2.95 -19.58 -1.32
CA ARG A 165 4.20 -19.46 -0.54
C ARG A 165 4.11 -20.27 0.75
N ASP A 166 2.99 -20.23 1.44
CA ASP A 166 2.78 -20.98 2.69
C ASP A 166 2.82 -22.48 2.45
N ARG A 167 2.13 -22.99 1.42
CA ARG A 167 2.24 -24.38 1.00
C ARG A 167 3.70 -24.78 0.72
N THR A 168 4.40 -23.97 -0.07
CA THR A 168 5.80 -24.20 -0.42
C THR A 168 6.69 -24.20 0.82
N ARG A 169 6.44 -23.32 1.79
CA ARG A 169 7.18 -23.25 3.05
C ARG A 169 7.02 -24.52 3.88
N VAL A 170 5.80 -25.04 3.97
CA VAL A 170 5.52 -26.31 4.69
C VAL A 170 6.27 -27.46 3.99
N ILE A 171 6.13 -27.61 2.67
CA ILE A 171 6.79 -28.66 1.90
C ILE A 171 8.32 -28.61 2.06
N LYS A 172 8.91 -27.39 1.95
CA LYS A 172 10.37 -27.20 2.15
C LYS A 172 10.79 -27.58 3.57
N ARG A 173 9.98 -27.31 4.59
CA ARG A 173 10.25 -27.68 5.98
C ARG A 173 10.26 -29.19 6.18
N ILE A 174 9.29 -29.91 5.58
CA ILE A 174 9.26 -31.37 5.62
C ILE A 174 10.51 -31.94 4.92
N LYS A 175 10.79 -31.50 3.68
CA LYS A 175 11.96 -31.94 2.92
C LYS A 175 13.28 -31.65 3.66
N GLY A 176 13.42 -30.47 4.28
CA GLY A 176 14.61 -30.12 5.03
C GLY A 176 14.83 -31.01 6.25
N ARG A 177 13.74 -31.37 6.98
CA ARG A 177 13.82 -32.29 8.11
C ARG A 177 14.21 -33.71 7.69
N LEU A 178 13.65 -34.20 6.58
CA LEU A 178 14.03 -35.51 6.01
C LEU A 178 15.48 -35.52 5.56
N ALA A 179 15.90 -34.49 4.84
CA ALA A 179 17.26 -34.39 4.34
C ALA A 179 18.32 -34.35 5.46
N GLY A 180 18.01 -33.74 6.60
CA GLY A 180 18.90 -33.74 7.78
C GLY A 180 19.19 -35.11 8.37
N SER A 181 18.43 -36.15 7.97
CA SER A 181 18.61 -37.56 8.38
C SER A 181 18.91 -38.46 7.17
N GLY A 182 19.42 -37.89 6.10
CA GLY A 182 19.79 -38.63 4.91
C GLY A 182 18.64 -39.14 4.05
N MET A 183 17.41 -38.75 4.39
CA MET A 183 16.20 -39.21 3.68
C MET A 183 15.77 -38.23 2.60
N ARG A 184 15.29 -38.75 1.48
CA ARG A 184 14.68 -37.98 0.40
C ARG A 184 13.33 -38.58 0.03
N LEU A 185 12.26 -37.76 0.11
CA LEU A 185 10.92 -38.18 -0.20
C LEU A 185 10.29 -37.23 -1.22
N GLY A 186 9.66 -37.80 -2.24
CA GLY A 186 8.96 -37.03 -3.26
C GLY A 186 7.53 -36.70 -2.84
N LEU A 187 7.27 -35.84 -1.92
CA LEU A 187 5.99 -35.48 -1.30
C LEU A 187 4.84 -35.27 -2.33
N HIS A 188 4.37 -36.36 -2.95
CA HIS A 188 3.27 -36.42 -3.91
C HIS A 188 2.53 -37.75 -3.76
N GLY A 189 1.26 -37.80 -4.14
CA GLY A 189 0.40 -38.95 -3.92
C GLY A 189 0.12 -39.19 -2.43
N ASP A 190 0.08 -40.46 -2.01
CA ASP A 190 -0.15 -40.84 -0.61
C ASP A 190 1.14 -40.68 0.22
N VAL A 191 1.35 -39.45 0.69
CA VAL A 191 2.51 -39.09 1.52
C VAL A 191 2.43 -39.69 2.94
N GLU A 192 1.23 -39.98 3.42
CA GLU A 192 1.09 -40.58 4.74
C GLU A 192 1.66 -42.00 4.75
N THR A 193 1.32 -42.82 3.75
CA THR A 193 1.92 -44.15 3.56
C THR A 193 3.43 -44.06 3.31
N GLN A 194 3.87 -43.14 2.47
CA GLN A 194 5.31 -42.93 2.23
C GLN A 194 6.05 -42.60 3.52
N LEU A 195 5.48 -41.86 4.47
CA LEU A 195 6.06 -41.56 5.77
C LEU A 195 6.09 -42.76 6.72
N GLU A 196 5.23 -43.76 6.53
CA GLU A 196 5.31 -45.03 7.28
C GLU A 196 6.47 -45.92 6.79
N GLU A 197 6.69 -45.94 5.48
CA GLU A 197 7.64 -46.83 4.82
C GLU A 197 9.06 -46.28 4.75
N VAL A 198 9.26 -44.98 4.97
CA VAL A 198 10.56 -44.35 4.84
C VAL A 198 11.53 -44.82 5.94
N HIS A 199 12.74 -45.17 5.54
CA HIS A 199 13.85 -45.59 6.41
C HIS A 199 14.95 -44.53 6.46
N GLN A 200 15.64 -44.46 7.58
CA GLN A 200 16.80 -43.60 7.77
C GLN A 200 18.01 -44.14 6.95
N TRP A 201 19.06 -43.35 6.91
CA TRP A 201 20.30 -43.71 6.18
C TRP A 201 20.92 -45.04 6.59
N ASP A 202 20.68 -45.50 7.82
CA ASP A 202 21.16 -46.75 8.40
C ASP A 202 20.18 -47.93 8.22
N GLY A 203 19.10 -47.74 7.49
CA GLY A 203 18.03 -48.73 7.27
C GLY A 203 17.06 -48.88 8.41
N THR A 204 17.18 -48.11 9.49
CA THR A 204 16.20 -48.13 10.58
C THR A 204 14.93 -47.36 10.21
N PRO A 205 13.75 -47.76 10.71
CA PRO A 205 12.51 -47.04 10.45
C PRO A 205 12.54 -45.65 11.11
N LEU A 206 11.80 -44.71 10.53
CA LEU A 206 11.66 -43.37 11.09
C LEU A 206 11.05 -43.43 12.51
N PRO A 207 11.66 -42.77 13.53
CA PRO A 207 11.13 -42.78 14.90
C PRO A 207 9.66 -42.31 14.97
N ALA A 208 8.81 -43.02 15.71
CA ALA A 208 7.39 -42.75 15.73
C ALA A 208 7.02 -41.31 16.08
N ALA A 209 7.70 -40.72 17.06
CA ALA A 209 7.47 -39.30 17.43
C ALA A 209 7.82 -38.33 16.26
N TRP A 210 8.85 -38.66 15.50
CA TRP A 210 9.25 -37.82 14.37
C TRP A 210 8.28 -37.97 13.18
N ARG A 211 7.90 -39.20 12.87
CA ARG A 211 6.85 -39.52 11.89
C ARG A 211 5.56 -38.76 12.19
N ALA A 212 5.10 -38.81 13.44
CA ALA A 212 3.91 -38.07 13.85
C ALA A 212 4.04 -36.54 13.64
N ARG A 213 5.24 -35.98 13.84
CA ARG A 213 5.49 -34.55 13.57
C ARG A 213 5.44 -34.24 12.06
N LEU A 214 5.98 -35.09 11.21
CA LEU A 214 5.96 -34.91 9.77
C LEU A 214 4.53 -35.06 9.22
N LYS A 215 3.75 -36.00 9.72
CA LYS A 215 2.32 -36.14 9.39
C LYS A 215 1.52 -34.87 9.75
N ARG A 216 1.70 -34.32 10.94
CA ARG A 216 1.05 -33.06 11.32
C ARG A 216 1.47 -31.88 10.45
N GLU A 217 2.70 -31.84 9.97
CA GLU A 217 3.12 -30.82 9.00
C GLU A 217 2.48 -31.07 7.63
N TRP A 218 2.38 -32.35 7.20
CA TRP A 218 1.76 -32.69 5.93
C TRP A 218 0.27 -32.38 5.90
N GLN A 219 -0.46 -32.61 6.97
CA GLN A 219 -1.88 -32.31 7.10
C GLN A 219 -2.21 -30.81 6.86
N LYS A 220 -1.23 -29.92 6.97
CA LYS A 220 -1.40 -28.49 6.60
C LYS A 220 -1.34 -28.26 5.10
N VAL A 221 -0.78 -29.17 4.32
CA VAL A 221 -0.58 -29.00 2.88
C VAL A 221 -1.88 -29.17 2.10
N GLN A 222 -2.72 -30.11 2.51
CA GLN A 222 -3.97 -30.42 1.82
C GLN A 222 -4.94 -29.23 1.81
N PRO A 223 -5.32 -28.61 2.96
CA PRO A 223 -6.22 -27.45 2.96
C PRO A 223 -5.62 -26.26 2.20
N LEU A 224 -4.29 -26.05 2.25
CA LEU A 224 -3.64 -25.01 1.45
C LEU A 224 -3.74 -25.30 -0.06
N THR A 225 -3.70 -26.57 -0.46
CA THR A 225 -3.83 -26.96 -1.86
C THR A 225 -5.25 -26.77 -2.36
N GLU A 226 -6.24 -27.12 -1.57
CA GLU A 226 -7.66 -26.91 -1.85
C GLU A 226 -7.97 -25.39 -1.96
N GLN A 227 -7.48 -24.59 -1.01
CA GLN A 227 -7.64 -23.14 -1.05
C GLN A 227 -6.99 -22.51 -2.28
N ILE A 228 -5.81 -22.98 -2.69
CA ILE A 228 -5.17 -22.52 -3.94
C ILE A 228 -6.07 -22.82 -5.14
N GLY A 229 -6.65 -24.02 -5.23
CA GLY A 229 -7.57 -24.39 -6.31
C GLY A 229 -8.79 -23.48 -6.36
N SER A 230 -9.40 -23.19 -5.22
CA SER A 230 -10.54 -22.27 -5.13
C SER A 230 -10.18 -20.85 -5.56
N LEU A 231 -9.06 -20.32 -5.09
CA LEU A 231 -8.58 -18.98 -5.44
C LEU A 231 -8.18 -18.87 -6.93
N GLU A 232 -7.63 -19.92 -7.51
CA GLU A 232 -7.33 -19.97 -8.96
C GLU A 232 -8.62 -19.97 -9.79
N ALA A 233 -9.65 -20.70 -9.37
CA ALA A 233 -10.95 -20.69 -10.02
C ALA A 233 -11.62 -19.32 -9.94
N GLU A 234 -11.63 -18.71 -8.77
CA GLU A 234 -12.17 -17.36 -8.54
C GLU A 234 -11.44 -16.32 -9.40
N ARG A 235 -10.11 -16.35 -9.43
CA ARG A 235 -9.30 -15.47 -10.28
C ARG A 235 -9.65 -15.66 -11.76
N HIS A 236 -9.88 -16.87 -12.20
CA HIS A 236 -10.25 -17.17 -13.60
C HIS A 236 -11.59 -16.55 -13.98
N VAL A 237 -12.57 -16.62 -13.08
CA VAL A 237 -13.89 -15.98 -13.25
C VAL A 237 -13.73 -14.46 -13.31
N ALA A 238 -12.97 -13.86 -12.37
CA ALA A 238 -12.73 -12.41 -12.32
C ALA A 238 -12.06 -11.88 -13.61
N LEU A 239 -11.10 -12.62 -14.18
CA LEU A 239 -10.44 -12.25 -15.43
C LEU A 239 -11.42 -12.28 -16.63
N ARG A 240 -12.22 -13.33 -16.77
CA ARG A 240 -13.22 -13.45 -17.85
C ARG A 240 -14.25 -12.32 -17.80
N THR A 241 -14.69 -11.94 -16.61
CA THR A 241 -15.62 -10.84 -16.43
C THR A 241 -14.99 -9.50 -16.82
N SER A 242 -13.70 -9.30 -16.50
CA SER A 242 -12.95 -8.09 -16.87
C SER A 242 -12.73 -7.97 -18.37
N GLU A 243 -12.39 -9.07 -19.06
CA GLU A 243 -12.23 -9.10 -20.51
C GLU A 243 -13.54 -8.80 -21.23
N LYS A 244 -14.65 -9.36 -20.76
CA LYS A 244 -15.98 -9.10 -21.29
C LYS A 244 -16.36 -7.62 -21.17
N TRP A 245 -16.08 -7.00 -20.03
CA TRP A 245 -16.32 -5.57 -19.81
C TRP A 245 -15.48 -4.68 -20.76
N VAL A 246 -14.19 -4.99 -20.96
CA VAL A 246 -13.32 -4.26 -21.90
C VAL A 246 -13.84 -4.37 -23.33
N LEU A 247 -14.28 -5.56 -23.77
CA LEU A 247 -14.83 -5.78 -25.11
C LEU A 247 -16.15 -5.04 -25.33
N GLU A 248 -16.97 -4.89 -24.29
CA GLU A 248 -18.21 -4.10 -24.35
C GLU A 248 -17.94 -2.59 -24.47
N GLN A 249 -16.91 -2.08 -23.79
CA GLN A 249 -16.51 -0.66 -23.88
C GLN A 249 -15.89 -0.29 -25.25
N VAL A 250 -15.22 -1.20 -25.92
CA VAL A 250 -14.63 -0.97 -27.26
C VAL A 250 -15.67 -1.02 -28.38
N ARG A 251 -16.87 -1.57 -28.13
CA ARG A 251 -17.96 -1.67 -29.11
C ARG A 251 -18.95 -0.49 -29.07
N GLN A 252 -18.82 0.44 -28.12
CA GLN A 252 -19.56 1.70 -28.05
C GLN A 252 -18.72 2.86 -28.59
#